data_02242faabe63045175c383c5bdc936f8
#
_entry.id   02242faabe63045175c383c5bdc936f8
#
_cell.length_a   1.000
_cell.length_b   1.000
_cell.length_c   1.000
_cell.angle_alpha   90.00
_cell.angle_beta   90.00
_cell.angle_gamma   90.00
#
_symmetry.space_group_name_H-M   'P 1'
#
loop_
_entity.id
_entity.type
_entity.pdbx_description
1 polymer ?
#
loop_
_entity_poly.entity_id
_entity_poly.type
_entity_poly.pdbx_seq_one_letter_code
_entity_poly.pdbx_strand_id
1 'polypeptide(L)'
;MAERRPTPPAKSAQCGTNRTPSRVLGLGSSAGEARDAPDLPRHGIFISYRHADALPHARLLQFNLRERFPDAPVFMDLDSVEAGLEFAKVISDAVNSCGVLVALIGPNWATLSDQEGRRRLDNPDDYVRFEIRTALKRGIRVIPVLVEGAEPPRPQELPSDLRRLARLNALEMSCDHRYQYDADRLMSIIDRALTR
;
A
#
# COMPACT_ATOMS: atom_id res chain seq x y z
N MET A 1 42.05 24.76 -33.28
CA MET A 1 41.83 26.07 -32.63
C MET A 1 40.89 25.85 -31.46
N ALA A 2 41.45 25.90 -30.27
CA ALA A 2 40.74 25.66 -29.04
C ALA A 2 40.54 27.00 -28.33
N GLU A 3 39.29 27.36 -28.10
CA GLU A 3 38.94 28.55 -27.32
C GLU A 3 38.59 28.16 -25.89
N ARG A 4 39.42 28.68 -24.98
CA ARG A 4 39.27 28.53 -23.53
C ARG A 4 38.34 29.62 -23.01
N ARG A 5 37.33 29.23 -22.21
CA ARG A 5 36.52 30.17 -21.43
C ARG A 5 37.14 30.45 -20.06
N PRO A 6 37.11 31.70 -19.57
CA PRO A 6 37.76 32.09 -18.32
C PRO A 6 36.89 31.81 -17.09
N THR A 7 37.56 31.47 -15.99
CA THR A 7 37.06 31.30 -14.64
C THR A 7 36.83 32.64 -13.95
N PRO A 8 35.76 32.85 -13.17
CA PRO A 8 35.63 34.02 -12.31
C PRO A 8 36.26 33.82 -10.92
N PRO A 9 36.68 34.89 -10.24
CA PRO A 9 37.51 34.82 -9.05
C PRO A 9 36.72 34.63 -7.74
N ALA A 10 37.44 34.07 -6.77
CA ALA A 10 37.03 33.93 -5.37
C ALA A 10 36.89 35.28 -4.68
N LYS A 11 35.88 35.43 -3.83
CA LYS A 11 35.82 36.50 -2.82
C LYS A 11 35.97 35.91 -1.42
N SER A 12 37.00 36.39 -0.80
CA SER A 12 37.44 36.15 0.58
C SER A 12 36.56 36.85 1.62
N ALA A 13 36.37 36.19 2.73
CA ALA A 13 36.45 36.59 4.11
C ALA A 13 35.64 37.80 4.65
N GLN A 14 35.03 37.64 5.76
CA GLN A 14 35.59 38.23 6.99
C GLN A 14 34.91 37.68 8.25
N CYS A 15 35.78 37.45 9.19
CA CYS A 15 35.60 37.03 10.57
C CYS A 15 34.84 38.09 11.40
N GLY A 16 33.91 37.66 12.24
CA GLY A 16 33.28 38.48 13.25
C GLY A 16 32.96 37.64 14.48
N THR A 17 33.87 37.69 15.44
CA THR A 17 33.74 37.13 16.79
C THR A 17 32.69 37.88 17.58
N ASN A 18 31.74 37.20 18.21
CA ASN A 18 31.14 37.75 19.40
C ASN A 18 30.81 36.64 20.44
N ARG A 19 31.17 36.96 21.65
CA ARG A 19 31.23 36.07 22.83
C ARG A 19 29.85 35.80 23.42
N THR A 20 29.79 34.62 23.99
CA THR A 20 28.84 34.02 24.96
C THR A 20 28.31 34.94 26.06
N PRO A 21 27.17 34.59 26.73
CA PRO A 21 27.34 33.75 27.87
C PRO A 21 26.34 32.56 27.99
N SER A 22 26.89 31.55 28.64
CA SER A 22 26.25 30.33 29.10
C SER A 22 25.05 30.58 30.01
N ARG A 23 23.98 29.82 29.77
CA ARG A 23 23.01 29.48 30.81
C ARG A 23 22.62 28.02 30.69
N VAL A 24 23.20 27.23 31.55
CA VAL A 24 22.80 25.85 31.84
C VAL A 24 21.52 25.92 32.66
N LEU A 25 20.48 25.22 32.22
CA LEU A 25 19.43 24.73 33.13
C LEU A 25 18.56 23.68 32.41
N GLY A 26 18.44 22.51 32.97
CA GLY A 26 17.24 21.70 32.94
C GLY A 26 17.24 20.54 31.94
N LEU A 27 17.78 19.41 32.37
CA LEU A 27 17.39 18.08 31.89
C LEU A 27 15.87 17.91 32.09
N GLY A 28 15.13 17.96 31.00
CA GLY A 28 13.75 17.50 30.92
C GLY A 28 13.70 16.40 29.86
N SER A 29 13.86 15.15 30.29
CA SER A 29 13.55 13.97 29.48
C SER A 29 12.03 13.94 29.29
N SER A 30 11.54 14.46 28.17
CA SER A 30 10.21 14.15 27.70
C SER A 30 10.37 13.22 26.49
N ALA A 31 10.20 11.92 26.75
CA ALA A 31 9.86 10.97 25.73
C ALA A 31 8.66 11.54 24.96
N GLY A 32 8.92 12.02 23.75
CA GLY A 32 7.85 12.46 22.84
C GLY A 32 7.02 11.25 22.48
N GLU A 33 5.88 11.11 23.14
CA GLU A 33 4.78 10.30 22.67
C GLU A 33 4.53 10.72 21.21
N ALA A 34 4.66 9.76 20.31
CA ALA A 34 4.20 9.90 18.96
C ALA A 34 2.71 10.26 19.03
N ARG A 35 2.42 11.54 18.85
CA ARG A 35 1.04 12.02 18.75
C ARG A 35 0.41 11.28 17.60
N ASP A 36 -0.59 10.45 17.90
CA ASP A 36 -1.52 9.92 16.95
C ASP A 36 -1.93 11.05 16.00
N ALA A 37 -1.60 10.88 14.72
CA ALA A 37 -2.16 11.73 13.69
C ALA A 37 -3.68 11.62 13.81
N PRO A 38 -4.45 12.72 13.64
CA PRO A 38 -5.89 12.68 13.74
C PRO A 38 -6.42 11.56 12.84
N ASP A 39 -7.27 10.71 13.41
CA ASP A 39 -7.91 9.60 12.72
C ASP A 39 -8.83 10.19 11.63
N LEU A 40 -8.23 10.50 10.49
CA LEU A 40 -8.98 10.96 9.32
C LEU A 40 -9.92 9.82 8.91
N PRO A 41 -11.18 10.11 8.62
CA PRO A 41 -12.14 9.10 8.25
C PRO A 41 -11.61 8.28 7.06
N ARG A 42 -11.38 7.00 7.29
CA ARG A 42 -10.81 6.07 6.32
C ARG A 42 -11.92 5.56 5.41
N HIS A 43 -12.25 6.31 4.38
CA HIS A 43 -13.33 5.97 3.44
C HIS A 43 -12.84 5.30 2.16
N GLY A 44 -11.53 5.25 1.90
CA GLY A 44 -10.98 4.68 0.67
C GLY A 44 -11.07 3.15 0.63
N ILE A 45 -11.06 2.61 -0.59
CA ILE A 45 -11.01 1.19 -0.90
C ILE A 45 -9.73 0.95 -1.70
N PHE A 46 -8.88 0.02 -1.24
CA PHE A 46 -7.66 -0.35 -1.93
C PHE A 46 -7.82 -1.73 -2.55
N ILE A 47 -7.49 -1.88 -3.85
CA ILE A 47 -7.44 -3.16 -4.54
C ILE A 47 -5.97 -3.56 -4.70
N SER A 48 -5.55 -4.59 -3.97
CA SER A 48 -4.24 -5.20 -4.08
C SER A 48 -4.33 -6.46 -4.94
N TYR A 49 -3.54 -6.55 -5.99
CA TYR A 49 -3.58 -7.69 -6.92
C TYR A 49 -2.24 -7.87 -7.65
N ARG A 50 -2.04 -9.03 -8.24
CA ARG A 50 -0.91 -9.27 -9.14
C ARG A 50 -1.33 -9.08 -10.58
N HIS A 51 -0.68 -8.16 -11.29
CA HIS A 51 -1.01 -7.81 -12.67
C HIS A 51 -1.05 -9.04 -13.59
N ALA A 52 -0.06 -9.93 -13.47
CA ALA A 52 0.03 -11.14 -14.31
C ALA A 52 -1.02 -12.22 -13.95
N ASP A 53 -1.77 -12.05 -12.86
CA ASP A 53 -2.61 -13.10 -12.29
C ASP A 53 -4.10 -12.71 -12.23
N ALA A 54 -4.42 -11.43 -11.99
CA ALA A 54 -5.80 -11.02 -11.72
C ALA A 54 -6.20 -9.65 -12.32
N LEU A 55 -5.46 -9.11 -13.30
CA LEU A 55 -5.74 -7.78 -13.86
C LEU A 55 -7.18 -7.62 -14.41
N PRO A 56 -7.76 -8.55 -15.18
CA PRO A 56 -9.13 -8.38 -15.69
C PRO A 56 -10.15 -8.26 -14.55
N HIS A 57 -9.99 -9.07 -13.50
CA HIS A 57 -10.86 -9.07 -12.31
C HIS A 57 -10.71 -7.77 -11.53
N ALA A 58 -9.48 -7.29 -11.37
CA ALA A 58 -9.19 -6.05 -10.67
C ALA A 58 -9.86 -4.84 -11.37
N ARG A 59 -9.79 -4.78 -12.69
CA ARG A 59 -10.43 -3.71 -13.48
C ARG A 59 -11.95 -3.75 -13.40
N LEU A 60 -12.55 -4.93 -13.53
CA LEU A 60 -13.99 -5.09 -13.42
C LEU A 60 -14.47 -4.74 -12.00
N LEU A 61 -13.75 -5.19 -10.99
CA LEU A 61 -14.05 -4.85 -9.61
C LEU A 61 -13.91 -3.34 -9.36
N GLN A 62 -12.86 -2.70 -9.87
CA GLN A 62 -12.67 -1.25 -9.75
C GLN A 62 -13.84 -0.48 -10.35
N PHE A 63 -14.31 -0.87 -11.54
CA PHE A 63 -15.45 -0.25 -12.18
C PHE A 63 -16.69 -0.33 -11.28
N ASN A 64 -17.04 -1.52 -10.80
CA ASN A 64 -18.21 -1.75 -9.96
C ASN A 64 -18.10 -1.03 -8.60
N LEU A 65 -16.91 -0.99 -8.01
CA LEU A 65 -16.69 -0.27 -6.75
C LEU A 65 -16.90 1.24 -6.92
N ARG A 66 -16.41 1.83 -8.02
CA ARG A 66 -16.62 3.26 -8.30
C ARG A 66 -18.08 3.60 -8.54
N GLU A 67 -18.83 2.72 -9.17
CA GLU A 67 -20.28 2.91 -9.34
C GLU A 67 -21.04 2.79 -8.03
N ARG A 68 -20.67 1.82 -7.20
CA ARG A 68 -21.38 1.55 -5.95
C ARG A 68 -21.04 2.52 -4.81
N PHE A 69 -19.81 3.04 -4.81
CA PHE A 69 -19.25 3.92 -3.78
C PHE A 69 -18.66 5.20 -4.41
N PRO A 70 -19.50 6.10 -4.96
CA PRO A 70 -19.02 7.28 -5.69
C PRO A 70 -18.22 8.24 -4.81
N ASP A 71 -18.50 8.27 -3.51
CA ASP A 71 -17.83 9.14 -2.54
C ASP A 71 -16.55 8.50 -1.94
N ALA A 72 -16.29 7.23 -2.20
CA ALA A 72 -15.11 6.54 -1.70
C ALA A 72 -14.03 6.47 -2.78
N PRO A 73 -12.83 7.00 -2.54
CA PRO A 73 -11.72 6.83 -3.48
C PRO A 73 -11.34 5.35 -3.60
N VAL A 74 -11.26 4.86 -4.85
CA VAL A 74 -10.83 3.49 -5.14
C VAL A 74 -9.43 3.53 -5.74
N PHE A 75 -8.49 3.02 -4.97
CA PHE A 75 -7.08 2.91 -5.35
C PHE A 75 -6.80 1.54 -5.94
N MET A 76 -6.15 1.53 -7.07
CA MET A 76 -5.68 0.35 -7.78
C MET A 76 -4.50 0.79 -8.65
N ASP A 77 -3.54 -0.11 -8.90
CA ASP A 77 -2.43 0.17 -9.82
C ASP A 77 -1.62 1.42 -9.45
N LEU A 78 -0.95 1.38 -8.31
CA LEU A 78 0.01 2.44 -7.99
C LEU A 78 1.30 2.34 -8.82
N ASP A 79 1.34 1.45 -9.83
CA ASP A 79 2.45 1.38 -10.81
C ASP A 79 2.62 2.68 -11.62
N SER A 80 1.61 3.56 -11.61
CA SER A 80 1.64 4.90 -12.19
C SER A 80 2.07 6.00 -11.22
N VAL A 81 2.83 5.65 -10.18
CA VAL A 81 3.39 6.66 -9.27
C VAL A 81 4.28 7.62 -10.06
N GLU A 82 4.01 8.90 -9.91
CA GLU A 82 4.76 9.97 -10.58
C GLU A 82 6.26 9.82 -10.33
N ALA A 83 7.05 9.94 -11.41
CA ALA A 83 8.50 9.81 -11.33
C ALA A 83 9.08 10.82 -10.32
N GLY A 84 9.91 10.33 -9.40
CA GLY A 84 10.56 11.14 -8.36
C GLY A 84 9.88 11.07 -6.98
N LEU A 85 8.76 10.38 -6.85
CA LEU A 85 8.15 10.11 -5.54
C LEU A 85 8.67 8.81 -4.93
N GLU A 86 8.82 8.77 -3.61
CA GLU A 86 9.10 7.53 -2.88
C GLU A 86 7.88 6.60 -2.96
N PHE A 87 8.00 5.54 -3.74
CA PHE A 87 6.92 4.58 -3.99
C PHE A 87 6.32 4.00 -2.70
N ALA A 88 7.16 3.60 -1.75
CA ALA A 88 6.72 3.07 -0.46
C ALA A 88 5.86 4.08 0.33
N LYS A 89 6.17 5.37 0.23
CA LYS A 89 5.40 6.45 0.86
C LYS A 89 4.04 6.60 0.21
N VAL A 90 3.98 6.62 -1.11
CA VAL A 90 2.72 6.76 -1.86
C VAL A 90 1.76 5.61 -1.57
N ILE A 91 2.25 4.36 -1.60
CA ILE A 91 1.45 3.19 -1.20
C ILE A 91 0.98 3.33 0.26
N SER A 92 1.90 3.70 1.14
CA SER A 92 1.60 3.84 2.56
C SER A 92 0.50 4.88 2.79
N ASP A 93 0.55 6.01 2.12
CA ASP A 93 -0.44 7.09 2.24
C ASP A 93 -1.78 6.67 1.64
N ALA A 94 -1.78 6.03 0.47
CA ALA A 94 -2.99 5.48 -0.14
C ALA A 94 -3.66 4.42 0.75
N VAL A 95 -2.88 3.45 1.26
CA VAL A 95 -3.40 2.44 2.19
C VAL A 95 -3.92 3.09 3.47
N ASN A 96 -3.27 4.14 3.98
CA ASN A 96 -3.71 4.86 5.19
C ASN A 96 -5.06 5.56 5.04
N SER A 97 -5.37 6.06 3.85
CA SER A 97 -6.65 6.71 3.57
C SER A 97 -7.80 5.70 3.38
N CYS A 98 -7.49 4.39 3.36
CA CYS A 98 -8.45 3.34 3.12
C CYS A 98 -8.99 2.73 4.42
N GLY A 99 -10.31 2.47 4.45
CA GLY A 99 -10.97 1.66 5.46
C GLY A 99 -10.91 0.16 5.15
N VAL A 100 -10.73 -0.18 3.87
CA VAL A 100 -10.74 -1.56 3.38
C VAL A 100 -9.63 -1.78 2.35
N LEU A 101 -8.97 -2.94 2.42
CA LEU A 101 -8.12 -3.47 1.36
C LEU A 101 -8.72 -4.78 0.84
N VAL A 102 -9.01 -4.84 -0.45
CA VAL A 102 -9.43 -6.06 -1.15
C VAL A 102 -8.17 -6.70 -1.75
N ALA A 103 -7.81 -7.89 -1.27
CA ALA A 103 -6.69 -8.66 -1.80
C ALA A 103 -7.20 -9.67 -2.82
N LEU A 104 -7.03 -9.40 -4.13
CA LEU A 104 -7.37 -10.34 -5.19
C LEU A 104 -6.28 -11.40 -5.30
N ILE A 105 -6.69 -12.64 -5.14
CA ILE A 105 -5.81 -13.81 -5.13
C ILE A 105 -6.22 -14.71 -6.29
N GLY A 106 -5.37 -14.75 -7.31
CA GLY A 106 -5.50 -15.68 -8.43
C GLY A 106 -4.69 -16.96 -8.21
N PRO A 107 -4.76 -17.91 -9.14
CA PRO A 107 -4.13 -19.23 -9.00
C PRO A 107 -2.61 -19.21 -8.76
N ASN A 108 -1.93 -18.21 -9.30
CA ASN A 108 -0.47 -18.08 -9.21
C ASN A 108 -0.01 -17.06 -8.18
N TRP A 109 -0.93 -16.44 -7.45
CA TRP A 109 -0.64 -15.31 -6.54
C TRP A 109 0.50 -15.59 -5.56
N ALA A 110 0.54 -16.80 -4.99
CA ALA A 110 1.54 -17.20 -4.01
C ALA A 110 2.85 -17.69 -4.63
N THR A 111 2.84 -18.12 -5.90
CA THR A 111 3.96 -18.81 -6.57
C THR A 111 4.66 -17.97 -7.63
N LEU A 112 4.07 -16.85 -8.05
CA LEU A 112 4.65 -15.94 -9.05
C LEU A 112 6.11 -15.58 -8.70
N SER A 113 6.97 -15.72 -9.72
CA SER A 113 8.39 -15.42 -9.61
C SER A 113 8.77 -14.14 -10.38
N ASP A 114 9.91 -13.56 -10.01
CA ASP A 114 10.56 -12.47 -10.73
C ASP A 114 11.35 -13.01 -11.96
N GLN A 115 12.03 -12.12 -12.67
CA GLN A 115 12.84 -12.46 -13.85
C GLN A 115 14.02 -13.39 -13.53
N GLU A 116 14.48 -13.39 -12.28
CA GLU A 116 15.55 -14.25 -11.76
C GLU A 116 15.03 -15.58 -11.20
N GLY A 117 13.72 -15.86 -11.32
CA GLY A 117 13.09 -17.09 -10.83
C GLY A 117 12.85 -17.13 -9.32
N ARG A 118 13.08 -16.04 -8.60
CA ARG A 118 12.81 -15.94 -7.15
C ARG A 118 11.35 -15.65 -6.91
N ARG A 119 10.75 -16.31 -5.96
CA ARG A 119 9.35 -16.09 -5.62
C ARG A 119 9.14 -14.64 -5.13
N ARG A 120 8.23 -13.91 -5.76
CA ARG A 120 7.97 -12.49 -5.47
C ARG A 120 7.56 -12.24 -4.02
N LEU A 121 6.75 -13.14 -3.44
CA LEU A 121 6.35 -13.01 -2.03
C LEU A 121 7.49 -13.11 -1.03
N ASP A 122 8.64 -13.70 -1.40
CA ASP A 122 9.80 -13.77 -0.51
C ASP A 122 10.60 -12.46 -0.48
N ASN A 123 10.41 -11.61 -1.49
CA ASN A 123 11.01 -10.27 -1.51
C ASN A 123 10.27 -9.33 -0.55
N PRO A 124 10.93 -8.74 0.47
CA PRO A 124 10.31 -7.76 1.39
C PRO A 124 9.83 -6.49 0.69
N ASP A 125 10.41 -6.17 -0.47
CA ASP A 125 10.09 -4.98 -1.27
C ASP A 125 9.06 -5.28 -2.37
N ASP A 126 8.50 -6.49 -2.42
CA ASP A 126 7.39 -6.79 -3.32
C ASP A 126 6.17 -5.94 -2.97
N TYR A 127 5.62 -5.26 -3.96
CA TYR A 127 4.55 -4.29 -3.77
C TYR A 127 3.30 -4.88 -3.13
N VAL A 128 2.82 -6.01 -3.66
CA VAL A 128 1.63 -6.69 -3.13
C VAL A 128 1.86 -7.14 -1.68
N ARG A 129 3.05 -7.66 -1.38
CA ARG A 129 3.43 -7.98 0.01
C ARG A 129 3.43 -6.75 0.89
N PHE A 130 3.99 -5.64 0.41
CA PHE A 130 4.07 -4.38 1.15
C PHE A 130 2.68 -3.81 1.46
N GLU A 131 1.78 -3.77 0.47
CA GLU A 131 0.39 -3.29 0.59
C GLU A 131 -0.36 -4.06 1.67
N ILE A 132 -0.42 -5.39 1.55
CA ILE A 132 -1.15 -6.26 2.47
C ILE A 132 -0.53 -6.21 3.87
N ARG A 133 0.80 -6.26 3.98
CA ARG A 133 1.52 -6.12 5.24
C ARG A 133 1.18 -4.82 5.95
N THR A 134 1.16 -3.71 5.20
CA THR A 134 0.84 -2.38 5.72
C THR A 134 -0.59 -2.34 6.23
N ALA A 135 -1.56 -2.83 5.46
CA ALA A 135 -2.96 -2.89 5.88
C ALA A 135 -3.14 -3.75 7.15
N LEU A 136 -2.52 -4.93 7.19
CA LEU A 136 -2.61 -5.83 8.34
C LEU A 136 -2.00 -5.22 9.62
N LYS A 137 -0.86 -4.52 9.50
CA LYS A 137 -0.19 -3.84 10.63
C LYS A 137 -1.02 -2.69 11.18
N ARG A 138 -1.74 -1.99 10.34
CA ARG A 138 -2.55 -0.81 10.70
C ARG A 138 -3.98 -1.15 11.10
N GLY A 139 -4.34 -2.43 11.13
CA GLY A 139 -5.68 -2.87 11.49
C GLY A 139 -6.75 -2.53 10.44
N ILE A 140 -6.33 -2.15 9.21
CA ILE A 140 -7.25 -1.95 8.09
C ILE A 140 -7.89 -3.30 7.76
N ARG A 141 -9.17 -3.28 7.45
CA ARG A 141 -9.89 -4.51 7.10
C ARG A 141 -9.40 -5.06 5.78
N VAL A 142 -8.75 -6.23 5.80
CA VAL A 142 -8.32 -6.95 4.61
C VAL A 142 -9.36 -8.01 4.26
N ILE A 143 -9.81 -8.03 3.01
CA ILE A 143 -10.78 -8.99 2.48
C ILE A 143 -10.08 -9.78 1.37
N PRO A 144 -9.69 -11.05 1.61
CA PRO A 144 -9.19 -11.91 0.55
C PRO A 144 -10.33 -12.27 -0.40
N VAL A 145 -10.12 -12.12 -1.70
CA VAL A 145 -11.06 -12.48 -2.75
C VAL A 145 -10.35 -13.41 -3.73
N LEU A 146 -10.86 -14.63 -3.83
CA LEU A 146 -10.32 -15.68 -4.70
C LEU A 146 -10.96 -15.57 -6.08
N VAL A 147 -10.16 -15.54 -7.11
CA VAL A 147 -10.59 -15.47 -8.52
C VAL A 147 -10.05 -16.66 -9.30
N GLU A 148 -10.72 -17.03 -10.39
CA GLU A 148 -10.30 -18.13 -11.29
C GLU A 148 -10.05 -19.46 -10.59
N GLY A 149 -10.86 -19.77 -9.57
CA GLY A 149 -10.74 -21.05 -8.84
C GLY A 149 -9.48 -21.12 -7.95
N ALA A 150 -8.88 -19.98 -7.60
CA ALA A 150 -7.75 -19.96 -6.69
C ALA A 150 -8.11 -20.53 -5.32
N GLU A 151 -7.17 -21.24 -4.71
CA GLU A 151 -7.28 -21.69 -3.33
C GLU A 151 -6.77 -20.63 -2.34
N PRO A 152 -7.33 -20.59 -1.11
CA PRO A 152 -6.77 -19.73 -0.06
C PRO A 152 -5.30 -20.11 0.22
N PRO A 153 -4.38 -19.15 0.29
CA PRO A 153 -2.99 -19.44 0.57
C PRO A 153 -2.82 -20.04 1.96
N ARG A 154 -2.00 -21.08 2.07
CA ARG A 154 -1.75 -21.77 3.34
C ARG A 154 -0.75 -20.96 4.19
N PRO A 155 -0.81 -21.03 5.53
CA PRO A 155 0.09 -20.29 6.41
C PRO A 155 1.59 -20.52 6.14
N GLN A 156 1.96 -21.73 5.73
CA GLN A 156 3.35 -22.09 5.38
C GLN A 156 3.81 -21.55 4.04
N GLU A 157 2.89 -21.17 3.16
CA GLU A 157 3.17 -20.56 1.86
C GLU A 157 3.39 -19.05 1.97
N LEU A 158 3.09 -18.48 3.13
CA LEU A 158 3.16 -17.03 3.34
C LEU A 158 4.37 -16.64 4.18
N PRO A 159 5.04 -15.53 3.84
CA PRO A 159 6.00 -14.88 4.73
C PRO A 159 5.37 -14.59 6.10
N SER A 160 6.20 -14.51 7.13
CA SER A 160 5.73 -14.36 8.52
C SER A 160 4.81 -13.16 8.73
N ASP A 161 5.05 -12.05 8.02
CA ASP A 161 4.29 -10.81 8.08
C ASP A 161 2.93 -10.87 7.35
N LEU A 162 2.72 -11.88 6.49
CA LEU A 162 1.45 -12.13 5.80
C LEU A 162 0.64 -13.32 6.38
N ARG A 163 1.17 -14.07 7.34
CA ARG A 163 0.48 -15.27 7.88
C ARG A 163 -0.92 -15.00 8.41
N ARG A 164 -1.18 -13.76 8.84
CA ARG A 164 -2.52 -13.36 9.27
C ARG A 164 -3.54 -13.44 8.13
N LEU A 165 -3.14 -13.22 6.88
CA LEU A 165 -4.01 -13.32 5.70
C LEU A 165 -4.66 -14.71 5.59
N ALA A 166 -3.89 -15.78 5.85
CA ALA A 166 -4.39 -17.15 5.79
C ALA A 166 -5.44 -17.49 6.86
N ARG A 167 -5.66 -16.62 7.85
CA ARG A 167 -6.67 -16.79 8.90
C ARG A 167 -7.96 -16.02 8.60
N LEU A 168 -7.97 -15.23 7.55
CA LEU A 168 -9.14 -14.45 7.14
C LEU A 168 -10.05 -15.31 6.28
N ASN A 169 -11.35 -15.18 6.47
CA ASN A 169 -12.32 -15.82 5.59
C ASN A 169 -12.22 -15.16 4.20
N ALA A 170 -11.92 -15.96 3.20
CA ALA A 170 -11.87 -15.54 1.82
C ALA A 170 -13.29 -15.59 1.19
N LEU A 171 -13.50 -14.73 0.21
CA LEU A 171 -14.69 -14.72 -0.61
C LEU A 171 -14.31 -15.20 -2.01
N GLU A 172 -15.01 -16.18 -2.53
CA GLU A 172 -14.88 -16.59 -3.93
C GLU A 172 -15.62 -15.62 -4.83
N MET A 173 -14.99 -15.24 -5.94
CA MET A 173 -15.60 -14.40 -6.98
C MET A 173 -15.50 -15.12 -8.31
N SER A 174 -16.64 -15.55 -8.80
CA SER A 174 -16.79 -16.24 -10.09
C SER A 174 -16.68 -15.24 -11.26
N CYS A 175 -16.37 -15.74 -12.46
CA CYS A 175 -16.39 -14.95 -13.69
C CYS A 175 -17.62 -15.24 -14.56
N ASP A 176 -18.51 -16.08 -14.08
CA ASP A 176 -19.68 -16.57 -14.79
C ASP A 176 -20.98 -15.85 -14.34
N HIS A 177 -22.10 -16.53 -14.53
CA HIS A 177 -23.43 -16.07 -14.12
C HIS A 177 -23.58 -15.75 -12.63
N ARG A 178 -22.65 -16.19 -11.77
CA ARG A 178 -22.64 -15.90 -10.33
C ARG A 178 -21.90 -14.61 -9.99
N TYR A 179 -21.16 -14.03 -10.94
CA TYR A 179 -20.35 -12.83 -10.68
C TYR A 179 -21.12 -11.73 -9.97
N GLN A 180 -22.32 -11.41 -10.45
CA GLN A 180 -23.13 -10.32 -9.86
C GLN A 180 -23.47 -10.62 -8.39
N TYR A 181 -23.86 -11.83 -8.07
CA TYR A 181 -24.14 -12.24 -6.71
C TYR A 181 -22.92 -12.14 -5.79
N ASP A 182 -21.76 -12.60 -6.27
CA ASP A 182 -20.50 -12.56 -5.51
C ASP A 182 -20.02 -11.10 -5.33
N ALA A 183 -20.17 -10.26 -6.36
CA ALA A 183 -19.87 -8.84 -6.30
C ALA A 183 -20.77 -8.12 -5.29
N ASP A 184 -22.08 -8.33 -5.32
CA ASP A 184 -23.03 -7.71 -4.38
C ASP A 184 -22.74 -8.11 -2.93
N ARG A 185 -22.32 -9.36 -2.72
CA ARG A 185 -21.88 -9.85 -1.41
C ARG A 185 -20.62 -9.10 -0.94
N LEU A 186 -19.64 -8.93 -1.81
CA LEU A 186 -18.43 -8.16 -1.51
C LEU A 186 -18.77 -6.70 -1.20
N MET A 187 -19.60 -6.06 -2.03
CA MET A 187 -20.06 -4.67 -1.81
C MET A 187 -20.72 -4.50 -0.45
N SER A 188 -21.58 -5.45 -0.05
CA SER A 188 -22.22 -5.43 1.27
C SER A 188 -21.24 -5.56 2.43
N ILE A 189 -20.14 -6.29 2.25
CA ILE A 189 -19.07 -6.42 3.26
C ILE A 189 -18.28 -5.13 3.35
N ILE A 190 -17.96 -4.50 2.22
CA ILE A 190 -17.24 -3.24 2.14
C ILE A 190 -18.06 -2.12 2.78
N ASP A 191 -19.33 -2.00 2.43
CA ASP A 191 -20.26 -1.00 2.99
C ASP A 191 -20.24 -1.02 4.53
N ARG A 192 -20.42 -2.21 5.12
CA ARG A 192 -20.34 -2.39 6.58
C ARG A 192 -18.96 -2.08 7.17
N ALA A 193 -17.90 -2.11 6.37
CA ALA A 193 -16.55 -1.81 6.84
C ALA A 193 -16.25 -0.32 6.82
N LEU A 194 -16.81 0.41 5.85
CA LEU A 194 -16.65 1.86 5.71
C LEU A 194 -17.55 2.66 6.65
N THR A 195 -18.66 2.06 7.11
CA THR A 195 -19.65 2.72 8.00
C THR A 195 -19.28 2.61 9.49
N ARG A 196 -18.21 1.92 9.83
CA ARG A 196 -17.72 1.74 11.22
C ARG A 196 -16.64 2.74 11.58
#